data_a46f05e1fea244e6af64c0b04794dae6
#
_entry.id   a46f05e1fea244e6af64c0b04794dae6
#
_cell.length_a   1.000
_cell.length_b   1.000
_cell.length_c   1.000
_cell.angle_alpha   90.00
_cell.angle_beta   90.00
_cell.angle_gamma   90.00
#
_symmetry.space_group_name_H-M   'P 1'
#
loop_
_entity.id
_entity.type
_entity.pdbx_description
1 polymer ?
#
loop_
_entity_poly.entity_id
_entity_poly.type
_entity_poly.pdbx_seq_one_letter_code
_entity_poly.pdbx_strand_id
1 'polypeptide(L)'
;MTEAGWLNTRDLGDGIVELQLGRAPVNALSADFLMEFAAKIDEMGQDPAVSAIVLKSPFKVFSAGLDLKEAQEFDLEQQHAIVRGLNEGFLALYSCPKPVVAAVGGAAIAGGLFFVLASDVRIGHSRSAYGLAEVRVGADFPIGPLEIAKATLDSNTQRRLMLTGQSIGPIAARNYGLVDIIAEDMEDLEIYALREARKLAELPPQTFASVKMQLRGEVIDRIKAGIAAGGNAPEGGWFNSETKAAMEKMISGRGE
;
A
#
# COMPACT_ATOMS: atom_id res chain seq x y z
N MET A 1 -28.90 8.39 -4.42
CA MET A 1 -28.25 7.41 -3.52
C MET A 1 -26.76 7.59 -3.75
N THR A 2 -26.06 8.24 -2.85
CA THR A 2 -24.59 8.29 -2.87
C THR A 2 -24.10 6.86 -2.74
N GLU A 3 -23.40 6.32 -3.73
CA GLU A 3 -22.70 5.05 -3.61
C GLU A 3 -21.83 5.15 -2.35
N ALA A 4 -21.99 4.19 -1.44
CA ALA A 4 -21.11 4.11 -0.28
C ALA A 4 -19.70 3.90 -0.81
N GLY A 5 -18.78 4.82 -0.48
CA GLY A 5 -17.38 4.73 -0.91
C GLY A 5 -16.74 3.42 -0.43
N TRP A 6 -15.62 3.05 -1.04
CA TRP A 6 -14.88 1.84 -0.65
C TRP A 6 -14.08 2.00 0.66
N LEU A 7 -14.08 3.20 1.24
CA LEU A 7 -13.34 3.50 2.46
C LEU A 7 -14.32 3.79 3.60
N ASN A 8 -14.10 3.14 4.73
CA ASN A 8 -14.86 3.38 5.94
C ASN A 8 -13.94 3.87 7.05
N THR A 9 -14.40 4.83 7.84
CA THR A 9 -13.67 5.33 9.01
C THR A 9 -14.40 4.95 10.28
N ARG A 10 -13.64 4.61 11.33
CA ARG A 10 -14.14 4.37 12.69
C ARG A 10 -13.27 5.10 13.70
N ASP A 11 -13.87 5.87 14.56
CA ASP A 11 -13.18 6.49 15.69
C ASP A 11 -12.84 5.42 16.75
N LEU A 12 -11.56 5.33 17.11
CA LEU A 12 -11.06 4.42 18.14
C LEU A 12 -10.76 5.13 19.48
N GLY A 13 -11.10 6.43 19.59
CA GLY A 13 -10.81 7.28 20.72
C GLY A 13 -9.42 7.91 20.66
N ASP A 14 -9.18 8.90 21.48
CA ASP A 14 -7.89 9.59 21.65
C ASP A 14 -7.34 10.22 20.34
N GLY A 15 -8.22 10.55 19.38
CA GLY A 15 -7.86 11.05 18.05
C GLY A 15 -7.30 9.96 17.12
N ILE A 16 -7.45 8.69 17.45
CA ILE A 16 -7.04 7.57 16.62
C ILE A 16 -8.20 7.15 15.73
N VAL A 17 -7.97 7.14 14.42
CA VAL A 17 -8.99 6.78 13.43
C VAL A 17 -8.56 5.53 12.69
N GLU A 18 -9.44 4.52 12.68
CA GLU A 18 -9.30 3.37 11.80
C GLU A 18 -9.80 3.74 10.39
N LEU A 19 -8.97 3.51 9.39
CA LEU A 19 -9.33 3.59 7.98
C LEU A 19 -9.39 2.18 7.40
N GLN A 20 -10.59 1.72 7.05
CA GLN A 20 -10.80 0.42 6.46
C GLN A 20 -10.78 0.47 4.93
N LEU A 21 -9.97 -0.37 4.32
CA LEU A 21 -10.00 -0.67 2.89
C LEU A 21 -11.16 -1.64 2.64
N GLY A 22 -12.27 -1.18 2.06
CA GLY A 22 -13.54 -1.91 1.97
C GLY A 22 -13.97 -2.30 0.55
N ARG A 23 -13.06 -2.34 -0.44
CA ARG A 23 -13.38 -2.79 -1.81
C ARG A 23 -13.43 -4.31 -1.88
N ALA A 24 -14.63 -4.85 -1.68
CA ALA A 24 -14.86 -6.30 -1.65
C ALA A 24 -14.49 -7.00 -2.97
N PRO A 25 -14.09 -8.28 -2.92
CA PRO A 25 -13.89 -9.10 -1.72
C PRO A 25 -12.44 -9.09 -1.21
N VAL A 26 -11.49 -8.47 -1.90
CA VAL A 26 -10.05 -8.61 -1.67
C VAL A 26 -9.27 -7.29 -1.75
N ASN A 27 -9.95 -6.16 -1.69
CA ASN A 27 -9.34 -4.84 -1.88
C ASN A 27 -8.47 -4.78 -3.14
N ALA A 28 -9.00 -5.28 -4.25
CA ALA A 28 -8.35 -5.14 -5.54
C ALA A 28 -8.22 -3.66 -5.91
N LEU A 29 -7.10 -3.27 -6.49
CA LEU A 29 -6.82 -1.87 -6.80
C LEU A 29 -7.49 -1.47 -8.12
N SER A 30 -8.09 -0.28 -8.12
CA SER A 30 -8.50 0.45 -9.32
C SER A 30 -8.05 1.91 -9.20
N ALA A 31 -8.04 2.64 -10.31
CA ALA A 31 -7.66 4.05 -10.32
C ALA A 31 -8.53 4.86 -9.35
N ASP A 32 -9.85 4.70 -9.42
CA ASP A 32 -10.79 5.44 -8.58
C ASP A 32 -10.62 5.12 -7.09
N PHE A 33 -10.42 3.83 -6.74
CA PHE A 33 -10.17 3.42 -5.36
C PHE A 33 -8.90 4.07 -4.80
N LEU A 34 -7.82 4.10 -5.58
CA LEU A 34 -6.55 4.71 -5.17
C LEU A 34 -6.65 6.23 -5.04
N MET A 35 -7.40 6.89 -5.92
CA MET A 35 -7.63 8.34 -5.83
C MET A 35 -8.56 8.71 -4.66
N GLU A 36 -9.62 7.92 -4.38
CA GLU A 36 -10.43 8.05 -3.17
C GLU A 36 -9.57 7.87 -1.91
N PHE A 37 -8.69 6.87 -1.92
CA PHE A 37 -7.75 6.62 -0.83
C PHE A 37 -6.79 7.80 -0.61
N ALA A 38 -6.20 8.35 -1.69
CA ALA A 38 -5.32 9.52 -1.60
C ALA A 38 -6.03 10.71 -0.96
N ALA A 39 -7.23 11.03 -1.46
CA ALA A 39 -8.03 12.13 -0.94
C ALA A 39 -8.38 11.94 0.56
N LYS A 40 -8.72 10.71 0.96
CA LYS A 40 -9.03 10.39 2.36
C LYS A 40 -7.80 10.50 3.27
N ILE A 41 -6.64 10.06 2.83
CA ILE A 41 -5.37 10.21 3.58
C ILE A 41 -5.01 11.70 3.72
N ASP A 42 -5.16 12.49 2.66
CA ASP A 42 -4.90 13.94 2.71
C ASP A 42 -5.87 14.66 3.65
N GLU A 43 -7.16 14.33 3.62
CA GLU A 43 -8.17 14.83 4.55
C GLU A 43 -7.77 14.55 6.00
N MET A 44 -7.49 13.28 6.34
CA MET A 44 -7.10 12.87 7.69
C MET A 44 -5.75 13.46 8.11
N GLY A 45 -4.83 13.62 7.18
CA GLY A 45 -3.52 14.24 7.40
C GLY A 45 -3.61 15.70 7.82
N GLN A 46 -4.63 16.42 7.33
CA GLN A 46 -4.88 17.84 7.62
C GLN A 46 -5.82 18.06 8.82
N ASP A 47 -6.59 17.04 9.22
CA ASP A 47 -7.53 17.16 10.31
C ASP A 47 -6.80 17.24 11.67
N PRO A 48 -6.93 18.36 12.42
CA PRO A 48 -6.32 18.50 13.74
C PRO A 48 -6.90 17.53 14.79
N ALA A 49 -8.08 16.98 14.58
CA ALA A 49 -8.69 15.99 15.47
C ALA A 49 -8.07 14.58 15.30
N VAL A 50 -7.38 14.32 14.19
CA VAL A 50 -6.70 13.04 13.94
C VAL A 50 -5.28 13.10 14.49
N SER A 51 -4.94 12.18 15.40
CA SER A 51 -3.60 12.03 15.99
C SER A 51 -2.82 10.87 15.39
N ALA A 52 -3.50 9.78 15.00
CA ALA A 52 -2.92 8.62 14.31
C ALA A 52 -3.97 7.89 13.48
N ILE A 53 -3.51 7.14 12.47
CA ILE A 53 -4.34 6.36 11.55
C ILE A 53 -3.99 4.88 11.71
N VAL A 54 -5.00 4.01 11.86
CA VAL A 54 -4.86 2.56 11.77
C VAL A 54 -5.46 2.09 10.44
N LEU A 55 -4.62 1.62 9.53
CA LEU A 55 -5.05 1.10 8.23
C LEU A 55 -5.34 -0.40 8.33
N LYS A 56 -6.55 -0.83 7.95
CA LYS A 56 -7.03 -2.19 8.12
C LYS A 56 -7.87 -2.65 6.93
N SER A 57 -7.98 -3.97 6.77
CA SER A 57 -8.94 -4.61 5.86
C SER A 57 -9.96 -5.43 6.67
N PRO A 58 -11.26 -5.38 6.35
CA PRO A 58 -12.27 -6.24 6.95
C PRO A 58 -12.32 -7.65 6.33
N PHE A 59 -11.54 -7.90 5.27
CA PHE A 59 -11.51 -9.15 4.53
C PHE A 59 -10.37 -10.06 5.00
N LYS A 60 -10.43 -11.34 4.57
CA LYS A 60 -9.34 -12.32 4.80
C LYS A 60 -8.04 -11.97 4.06
N VAL A 61 -8.13 -11.12 3.04
CA VAL A 61 -7.00 -10.57 2.28
C VAL A 61 -6.86 -9.10 2.63
N PHE A 62 -5.65 -8.63 2.88
CA PHE A 62 -5.41 -7.21 3.13
C PHE A 62 -5.61 -6.41 1.84
N SER A 63 -4.89 -6.77 0.78
CA SER A 63 -5.13 -6.35 -0.60
C SER A 63 -4.44 -7.31 -1.58
N ALA A 64 -5.16 -7.70 -2.63
CA ALA A 64 -4.64 -8.58 -3.68
C ALA A 64 -3.85 -7.84 -4.78
N GLY A 65 -3.70 -6.51 -4.68
CA GLY A 65 -3.13 -5.70 -5.75
C GLY A 65 -4.13 -5.45 -6.89
N LEU A 66 -3.63 -5.22 -8.09
CA LEU A 66 -4.43 -4.91 -9.26
C LEU A 66 -5.41 -6.04 -9.60
N ASP A 67 -6.64 -5.70 -9.99
CA ASP A 67 -7.57 -6.67 -10.58
C ASP A 67 -7.08 -7.04 -12.00
N LEU A 68 -6.44 -8.20 -12.10
CA LEU A 68 -5.86 -8.65 -13.37
C LEU A 68 -6.91 -8.95 -14.44
N LYS A 69 -8.14 -9.32 -14.05
CA LYS A 69 -9.23 -9.58 -15.01
C LYS A 69 -9.72 -8.29 -15.65
N GLU A 70 -9.78 -7.22 -14.87
CA GLU A 70 -10.12 -5.90 -15.36
C GLU A 70 -8.94 -5.30 -16.14
N ALA A 71 -7.73 -5.40 -15.59
CA ALA A 71 -6.52 -4.78 -16.14
C ALA A 71 -6.11 -5.28 -17.52
N GLN A 72 -6.33 -6.57 -17.84
CA GLN A 72 -6.00 -7.10 -19.17
C GLN A 72 -6.78 -6.45 -20.31
N GLU A 73 -7.90 -5.79 -20.00
CA GLU A 73 -8.75 -5.09 -20.99
C GLU A 73 -8.50 -3.57 -21.00
N PHE A 74 -7.54 -3.06 -20.20
CA PHE A 74 -7.27 -1.64 -20.12
C PHE A 74 -6.78 -1.06 -21.46
N ASP A 75 -7.44 -0.04 -21.92
CA ASP A 75 -6.93 0.85 -22.95
C ASP A 75 -5.81 1.76 -22.41
N LEU A 76 -5.25 2.61 -23.27
CA LEU A 76 -4.14 3.49 -22.90
C LEU A 76 -4.52 4.50 -21.79
N GLU A 77 -5.72 5.04 -21.83
CA GLU A 77 -6.21 6.01 -20.83
C GLU A 77 -6.38 5.33 -19.47
N GLN A 78 -6.93 4.14 -19.43
CA GLN A 78 -7.09 3.33 -18.22
C GLN A 78 -5.73 2.89 -17.63
N GLN A 79 -4.75 2.57 -18.49
CA GLN A 79 -3.37 2.29 -18.04
C GLN A 79 -2.74 3.54 -17.40
N HIS A 80 -2.91 4.72 -17.98
CA HIS A 80 -2.44 5.96 -17.38
C HIS A 80 -3.17 6.28 -16.06
N ALA A 81 -4.48 6.05 -16.01
CA ALA A 81 -5.26 6.29 -14.80
C ALA A 81 -4.81 5.41 -13.62
N ILE A 82 -4.56 4.12 -13.86
CA ILE A 82 -4.10 3.22 -12.79
C ILE A 82 -2.66 3.53 -12.35
N VAL A 83 -1.76 3.89 -13.27
CA VAL A 83 -0.40 4.33 -12.94
C VAL A 83 -0.42 5.60 -12.10
N ARG A 84 -1.27 6.57 -12.47
CA ARG A 84 -1.51 7.77 -11.65
C ARG A 84 -1.99 7.40 -10.26
N GLY A 85 -3.02 6.54 -10.15
CA GLY A 85 -3.55 6.11 -8.86
C GLY A 85 -2.49 5.45 -7.98
N LEU A 86 -1.66 4.57 -8.54
CA LEU A 86 -0.55 3.93 -7.83
C LEU A 86 0.49 4.93 -7.34
N ASN A 87 0.86 5.90 -8.18
CA ASN A 87 1.85 6.92 -7.82
C ASN A 87 1.29 7.88 -6.75
N GLU A 88 0.13 8.48 -7.00
CA GLU A 88 -0.45 9.51 -6.14
C GLU A 88 -1.03 8.91 -4.85
N GLY A 89 -1.70 7.75 -4.93
CA GLY A 89 -2.26 7.07 -3.76
C GLY A 89 -1.21 6.67 -2.74
N PHE A 90 -0.12 6.07 -3.18
CA PHE A 90 0.95 5.67 -2.27
C PHE A 90 1.87 6.83 -1.86
N LEU A 91 2.01 7.86 -2.71
CA LEU A 91 2.69 9.10 -2.31
C LEU A 91 1.93 9.81 -1.19
N ALA A 92 0.60 9.91 -1.27
CA ALA A 92 -0.23 10.51 -0.22
C ALA A 92 -0.03 9.80 1.13
N LEU A 93 -0.07 8.44 1.12
CA LEU A 93 0.17 7.65 2.33
C LEU A 93 1.60 7.83 2.87
N TYR A 94 2.60 7.75 2.00
CA TYR A 94 4.02 7.83 2.37
C TYR A 94 4.39 9.20 2.93
N SER A 95 3.77 10.27 2.41
CA SER A 95 3.99 11.66 2.85
C SER A 95 3.02 12.14 3.94
N CYS A 96 2.04 11.33 4.35
CA CYS A 96 1.08 11.69 5.38
C CYS A 96 1.79 12.17 6.66
N PRO A 97 1.49 13.38 7.18
CA PRO A 97 2.18 13.92 8.35
C PRO A 97 1.81 13.22 9.66
N LYS A 98 0.70 12.48 9.67
CA LYS A 98 0.26 11.71 10.85
C LYS A 98 0.94 10.35 10.90
N PRO A 99 1.10 9.75 12.09
CA PRO A 99 1.45 8.35 12.23
C PRO A 99 0.44 7.43 11.56
N VAL A 100 0.93 6.42 10.81
CA VAL A 100 0.10 5.40 10.18
C VAL A 100 0.58 4.02 10.62
N VAL A 101 -0.34 3.23 11.16
CA VAL A 101 -0.12 1.83 11.57
C VAL A 101 -0.88 0.91 10.63
N ALA A 102 -0.18 0.03 9.91
CA ALA A 102 -0.82 -1.00 9.10
C ALA A 102 -1.11 -2.25 9.95
N ALA A 103 -2.39 -2.63 10.05
CA ALA A 103 -2.85 -3.86 10.69
C ALA A 103 -3.19 -4.91 9.61
N VAL A 104 -2.22 -5.77 9.29
CA VAL A 104 -2.26 -6.66 8.13
C VAL A 104 -2.80 -8.02 8.51
N GLY A 105 -4.12 -8.21 8.42
CA GLY A 105 -4.82 -9.45 8.80
C GLY A 105 -4.71 -10.60 7.79
N GLY A 106 -4.13 -10.38 6.62
CA GLY A 106 -4.03 -11.36 5.54
C GLY A 106 -2.96 -11.02 4.51
N ALA A 107 -3.10 -11.57 3.30
CA ALA A 107 -2.15 -11.34 2.23
C ALA A 107 -2.16 -9.88 1.74
N ALA A 108 -0.98 -9.29 1.57
CA ALA A 108 -0.71 -8.00 0.94
C ALA A 108 0.22 -8.22 -0.25
N ILE A 109 -0.34 -8.24 -1.46
CA ILE A 109 0.37 -8.71 -2.67
C ILE A 109 0.39 -7.61 -3.73
N ALA A 110 1.47 -7.58 -4.51
CA ALA A 110 1.71 -6.62 -5.59
C ALA A 110 1.44 -5.19 -5.10
N GLY A 111 0.70 -4.38 -5.86
CA GLY A 111 0.30 -3.04 -5.44
C GLY A 111 -0.30 -2.96 -4.02
N GLY A 112 -0.93 -4.04 -3.53
CA GLY A 112 -1.47 -4.12 -2.17
C GLY A 112 -0.43 -4.08 -1.06
N LEU A 113 0.81 -4.47 -1.33
CA LEU A 113 1.90 -4.39 -0.36
C LEU A 113 2.33 -2.94 -0.09
N PHE A 114 2.09 -2.01 -1.02
CA PHE A 114 2.51 -0.62 -0.83
C PHE A 114 1.73 0.13 0.26
N PHE A 115 0.51 -0.29 0.59
CA PHE A 115 -0.16 0.20 1.80
C PHE A 115 0.64 -0.11 3.07
N VAL A 116 1.30 -1.26 3.09
CA VAL A 116 2.14 -1.71 4.21
C VAL A 116 3.49 -0.99 4.20
N LEU A 117 4.18 -0.96 3.03
CA LEU A 117 5.50 -0.33 2.91
C LEU A 117 5.47 1.18 3.16
N ALA A 118 4.38 1.85 2.82
CA ALA A 118 4.23 3.29 3.03
C ALA A 118 3.82 3.66 4.47
N SER A 119 3.39 2.69 5.29
CA SER A 119 3.04 2.90 6.70
C SER A 119 4.28 3.03 7.60
N ASP A 120 4.09 3.61 8.81
CA ASP A 120 5.18 3.88 9.76
C ASP A 120 5.46 2.68 10.68
N VAL A 121 4.41 2.01 11.15
CA VAL A 121 4.47 0.77 11.92
C VAL A 121 3.61 -0.29 11.24
N ARG A 122 4.10 -1.52 11.21
CA ARG A 122 3.53 -2.61 10.43
C ARG A 122 3.32 -3.84 11.29
N ILE A 123 2.08 -4.21 11.52
CA ILE A 123 1.71 -5.36 12.33
C ILE A 123 1.10 -6.41 11.42
N GLY A 124 1.70 -7.58 11.36
CA GLY A 124 1.24 -8.70 10.55
C GLY A 124 0.57 -9.77 11.39
N HIS A 125 -0.46 -10.40 10.85
CA HIS A 125 -1.04 -11.61 11.41
C HIS A 125 -0.16 -12.83 11.09
N SER A 126 -0.17 -13.86 11.94
CA SER A 126 0.61 -15.10 11.75
C SER A 126 0.29 -15.87 10.45
N ARG A 127 -0.80 -15.54 9.77
CA ARG A 127 -1.20 -16.11 8.47
C ARG A 127 -1.04 -15.14 7.30
N SER A 128 -0.47 -13.96 7.51
CA SER A 128 -0.25 -12.98 6.45
C SER A 128 0.82 -13.45 5.46
N ALA A 129 0.76 -12.92 4.25
CA ALA A 129 1.75 -13.12 3.20
C ALA A 129 2.05 -11.79 2.51
N TYR A 130 3.28 -11.60 2.08
CA TYR A 130 3.77 -10.35 1.50
C TYR A 130 4.53 -10.64 0.21
N GLY A 131 4.22 -9.94 -0.87
CA GLY A 131 4.90 -10.18 -2.14
C GLY A 131 4.75 -9.03 -3.13
N LEU A 132 5.75 -8.85 -3.99
CA LEU A 132 5.75 -7.94 -5.12
C LEU A 132 5.77 -8.78 -6.39
N ALA A 133 4.59 -9.03 -6.94
CA ALA A 133 4.39 -10.01 -8.00
C ALA A 133 4.39 -9.40 -9.42
N GLU A 134 4.77 -8.14 -9.56
CA GLU A 134 4.70 -7.37 -10.81
C GLU A 134 5.49 -8.05 -11.94
N VAL A 135 6.70 -8.55 -11.66
CA VAL A 135 7.51 -9.30 -12.64
C VAL A 135 6.81 -10.54 -13.18
N ARG A 136 5.92 -11.16 -12.41
CA ARG A 136 5.18 -12.38 -12.81
C ARG A 136 4.03 -12.07 -13.78
N VAL A 137 3.57 -10.83 -13.77
CA VAL A 137 2.50 -10.34 -14.67
C VAL A 137 3.05 -9.44 -15.79
N GLY A 138 4.38 -9.34 -15.90
CA GLY A 138 5.03 -8.57 -16.98
C GLY A 138 4.78 -7.07 -16.86
N ALA A 139 4.66 -6.55 -15.63
CA ALA A 139 4.46 -5.14 -15.37
C ALA A 139 5.67 -4.54 -14.63
N ASP A 140 6.08 -3.35 -15.03
CA ASP A 140 7.09 -2.57 -14.33
C ASP A 140 6.50 -1.89 -13.09
N PHE A 141 7.36 -1.43 -12.18
CA PHE A 141 6.92 -0.64 -11.04
C PHE A 141 6.77 0.83 -11.43
N PRO A 142 5.59 1.46 -11.24
CA PRO A 142 5.48 2.92 -11.34
C PRO A 142 6.43 3.62 -10.36
N ILE A 143 6.79 4.88 -10.65
CA ILE A 143 7.83 5.61 -9.91
C ILE A 143 7.57 5.69 -8.40
N GLY A 144 6.30 5.91 -7.99
CA GLY A 144 5.93 5.95 -6.57
C GLY A 144 6.21 4.64 -5.85
N PRO A 145 5.57 3.53 -6.25
CA PRO A 145 5.85 2.19 -5.76
C PRO A 145 7.34 1.83 -5.78
N LEU A 146 8.03 2.08 -6.89
CA LEU A 146 9.46 1.76 -7.03
C LEU A 146 10.32 2.46 -5.97
N GLU A 147 10.17 3.77 -5.81
CA GLU A 147 11.00 4.54 -4.87
C GLU A 147 10.63 4.22 -3.41
N ILE A 148 9.35 3.96 -3.10
CA ILE A 148 8.93 3.50 -1.77
C ILE A 148 9.55 2.13 -1.46
N ALA A 149 9.52 1.16 -2.38
CA ALA A 149 10.12 -0.15 -2.17
C ALA A 149 11.63 -0.05 -1.94
N LYS A 150 12.33 0.74 -2.74
CA LYS A 150 13.79 0.99 -2.60
C LYS A 150 14.16 1.63 -1.26
N ALA A 151 13.33 2.53 -0.76
CA ALA A 151 13.59 3.23 0.50
C ALA A 151 13.25 2.41 1.74
N THR A 152 12.34 1.42 1.60
CA THR A 152 11.77 0.70 2.74
C THR A 152 12.37 -0.70 2.92
N LEU A 153 12.76 -1.34 1.82
CA LEU A 153 13.30 -2.69 1.83
C LEU A 153 14.82 -2.67 1.67
N ASP A 154 15.51 -3.56 2.38
CA ASP A 154 16.93 -3.81 2.12
C ASP A 154 17.16 -4.47 0.75
N SER A 155 18.38 -4.38 0.22
CA SER A 155 18.71 -4.84 -1.14
C SER A 155 18.45 -6.33 -1.38
N ASN A 156 18.60 -7.19 -0.35
CA ASN A 156 18.31 -8.61 -0.48
C ASN A 156 16.82 -8.88 -0.56
N THR A 157 16.03 -8.17 0.26
CA THR A 157 14.56 -8.25 0.26
C THR A 157 13.99 -7.70 -1.05
N GLN A 158 14.51 -6.57 -1.56
CA GLN A 158 14.16 -6.06 -2.89
C GLN A 158 14.39 -7.12 -3.97
N ARG A 159 15.59 -7.69 -4.03
CA ARG A 159 15.92 -8.74 -5.00
C ARG A 159 14.98 -9.95 -4.90
N ARG A 160 14.68 -10.40 -3.68
CA ARG A 160 13.77 -11.55 -3.46
C ARG A 160 12.36 -11.25 -3.92
N LEU A 161 11.76 -10.16 -3.46
CA LEU A 161 10.37 -9.85 -3.76
C LEU A 161 10.17 -9.36 -5.20
N MET A 162 11.03 -8.44 -5.68
CA MET A 162 10.80 -7.75 -6.96
C MET A 162 11.32 -8.55 -8.17
N LEU A 163 12.48 -9.24 -8.05
CA LEU A 163 13.02 -10.00 -9.19
C LEU A 163 12.48 -11.42 -9.29
N THR A 164 12.06 -12.03 -8.19
CA THR A 164 11.49 -13.38 -8.23
C THR A 164 9.97 -13.42 -8.23
N GLY A 165 9.33 -12.33 -7.77
CA GLY A 165 7.88 -12.26 -7.62
C GLY A 165 7.31 -13.24 -6.57
N GLN A 166 8.17 -13.83 -5.72
CA GLN A 166 7.75 -14.78 -4.69
C GLN A 166 7.28 -14.06 -3.44
N SER A 167 6.22 -14.58 -2.85
CA SER A 167 5.73 -14.10 -1.56
C SER A 167 6.51 -14.72 -0.41
N ILE A 168 6.59 -13.98 0.71
CA ILE A 168 7.17 -14.43 1.97
C ILE A 168 6.10 -14.46 3.05
N GLY A 169 6.23 -15.38 3.99
CA GLY A 169 5.37 -15.46 5.17
C GLY A 169 5.78 -14.49 6.28
N PRO A 170 4.98 -14.39 7.36
CA PRO A 170 5.13 -13.36 8.39
C PRO A 170 6.48 -13.42 9.12
N ILE A 171 7.00 -14.61 9.41
CA ILE A 171 8.29 -14.77 10.10
C ILE A 171 9.44 -14.23 9.25
N ALA A 172 9.47 -14.54 7.95
CA ALA A 172 10.47 -14.00 7.05
C ALA A 172 10.30 -12.47 6.89
N ALA A 173 9.07 -11.99 6.79
CA ALA A 173 8.76 -10.57 6.70
C ALA A 173 9.28 -9.80 7.94
N ARG A 174 9.11 -10.36 9.15
CA ARG A 174 9.66 -9.78 10.37
C ARG A 174 11.19 -9.81 10.38
N ASN A 175 11.80 -10.92 10.01
CA ASN A 175 13.26 -11.07 10.00
C ASN A 175 13.92 -10.11 8.98
N TYR A 176 13.22 -9.73 7.94
CA TYR A 176 13.68 -8.78 6.91
C TYR A 176 13.26 -7.32 7.21
N GLY A 177 12.65 -7.04 8.37
CA GLY A 177 12.21 -5.70 8.75
C GLY A 177 11.05 -5.15 7.93
N LEU A 178 10.33 -6.00 7.19
CA LEU A 178 9.11 -5.61 6.47
C LEU A 178 7.92 -5.46 7.43
N VAL A 179 7.90 -6.25 8.50
CA VAL A 179 6.89 -6.22 9.56
C VAL A 179 7.58 -6.10 10.92
N ASP A 180 7.04 -5.25 11.79
CA ASP A 180 7.62 -4.97 13.12
C ASP A 180 7.15 -5.98 14.18
N ILE A 181 5.86 -6.34 14.15
CA ILE A 181 5.20 -7.19 15.14
C ILE A 181 4.37 -8.24 14.42
N ILE A 182 4.36 -9.48 14.95
CA ILE A 182 3.46 -10.55 14.50
C ILE A 182 2.43 -10.79 15.59
N ALA A 183 1.15 -10.71 15.22
CA ALA A 183 0.00 -11.07 16.03
C ALA A 183 -0.41 -12.52 15.73
N GLU A 184 -0.76 -13.28 16.75
CA GLU A 184 -1.14 -14.68 16.59
C GLU A 184 -2.56 -14.83 16.05
N ASP A 185 -3.45 -13.93 16.45
CA ASP A 185 -4.85 -13.90 15.99
C ASP A 185 -5.32 -12.48 15.66
N MET A 186 -6.60 -12.34 15.29
CA MET A 186 -7.18 -11.04 14.88
C MET A 186 -7.42 -10.11 16.06
N GLU A 187 -7.65 -10.64 17.27
CA GLU A 187 -7.82 -9.86 18.49
C GLU A 187 -6.48 -9.22 18.88
N ASP A 188 -5.41 -10.01 18.89
CA ASP A 188 -4.03 -9.54 19.10
C ASP A 188 -3.65 -8.47 18.06
N LEU A 189 -4.02 -8.68 16.79
CA LEU A 189 -3.74 -7.72 15.72
C LEU A 189 -4.37 -6.35 16.02
N GLU A 190 -5.63 -6.33 16.44
CA GLU A 190 -6.34 -5.09 16.81
C GLU A 190 -5.74 -4.44 18.05
N ILE A 191 -5.45 -5.22 19.09
CA ILE A 191 -4.83 -4.76 20.33
C ILE A 191 -3.46 -4.12 20.04
N TYR A 192 -2.61 -4.80 19.27
CA TYR A 192 -1.28 -4.29 18.97
C TYR A 192 -1.32 -3.05 18.07
N ALA A 193 -2.21 -3.03 17.06
CA ALA A 193 -2.37 -1.86 16.21
C ALA A 193 -2.81 -0.62 16.99
N LEU A 194 -3.81 -0.77 17.85
CA LEU A 194 -4.28 0.32 18.70
C LEU A 194 -3.20 0.77 19.71
N ARG A 195 -2.50 -0.17 20.31
CA ARG A 195 -1.39 0.12 21.24
C ARG A 195 -0.28 0.93 20.57
N GLU A 196 0.18 0.52 19.39
CA GLU A 196 1.23 1.23 18.68
C GLU A 196 0.75 2.60 18.16
N ALA A 197 -0.52 2.69 17.70
CA ALA A 197 -1.11 3.98 17.33
C ALA A 197 -1.18 4.96 18.51
N ARG A 198 -1.57 4.50 19.71
CA ARG A 198 -1.57 5.32 20.92
C ARG A 198 -0.17 5.85 21.28
N LYS A 199 0.84 4.98 21.28
CA LYS A 199 2.23 5.39 21.54
C LYS A 199 2.70 6.47 20.57
N LEU A 200 2.35 6.37 19.30
CA LEU A 200 2.72 7.36 18.30
C LEU A 200 1.90 8.65 18.44
N ALA A 201 0.64 8.56 18.80
CA ALA A 201 -0.24 9.72 19.03
C ALA A 201 0.19 10.57 20.23
N GLU A 202 0.90 9.99 21.21
CA GLU A 202 1.47 10.70 22.36
C GLU A 202 2.72 11.55 22.00
N LEU A 203 3.32 11.30 20.83
CA LEU A 203 4.50 12.06 20.39
C LEU A 203 4.13 13.49 19.98
N PRO A 204 5.05 14.47 20.15
CA PRO A 204 4.82 15.83 19.66
C PRO A 204 4.55 15.85 18.15
N PRO A 205 3.33 16.19 17.69
CA PRO A 205 2.90 15.93 16.31
C PRO A 205 3.71 16.71 15.27
N GLN A 206 4.10 17.94 15.55
CA GLN A 206 4.94 18.72 14.64
C GLN A 206 6.33 18.14 14.52
N THR A 207 6.91 17.65 15.61
CA THR A 207 8.23 17.01 15.61
C THR A 207 8.19 15.68 14.87
N PHE A 208 7.13 14.88 15.11
CA PHE A 208 6.93 13.62 14.35
C PHE A 208 6.88 13.88 12.83
N ALA A 209 6.03 14.81 12.41
CA ALA A 209 5.91 15.16 10.99
C ALA A 209 7.24 15.69 10.40
N SER A 210 7.99 16.50 11.15
CA SER A 210 9.28 17.02 10.73
C SER A 210 10.32 15.90 10.58
N VAL A 211 10.43 14.99 11.54
CA VAL A 211 11.38 13.86 11.50
C VAL A 211 11.00 12.91 10.36
N LYS A 212 9.70 12.63 10.18
CA LYS A 212 9.22 11.81 9.05
C LYS A 212 9.60 12.43 7.71
N MET A 213 9.47 13.75 7.57
CA MET A 213 9.88 14.46 6.35
C MET A 213 11.41 14.45 6.17
N GLN A 214 12.21 14.56 7.23
CA GLN A 214 13.67 14.42 7.14
C GLN A 214 14.09 13.03 6.64
N LEU A 215 13.38 11.97 7.04
CA LEU A 215 13.67 10.60 6.63
C LEU A 215 13.17 10.29 5.21
N ARG A 216 12.03 10.83 4.81
CA ARG A 216 11.32 10.46 3.58
C ARG A 216 11.39 11.51 2.48
N GLY A 217 11.81 12.74 2.80
CA GLY A 217 11.73 13.90 1.90
C GLY A 217 12.42 13.69 0.56
N GLU A 218 13.64 13.17 0.54
CA GLU A 218 14.34 12.89 -0.71
C GLU A 218 13.60 11.89 -1.62
N VAL A 219 12.97 10.88 -1.03
CA VAL A 219 12.15 9.89 -1.76
C VAL A 219 10.90 10.55 -2.31
N ILE A 220 10.22 11.34 -1.48
CA ILE A 220 9.03 12.11 -1.87
C ILE A 220 9.35 13.05 -3.04
N ASP A 221 10.48 13.75 -2.97
CA ASP A 221 10.92 14.67 -4.03
C ASP A 221 11.24 13.93 -5.34
N ARG A 222 11.89 12.76 -5.27
CA ARG A 222 12.12 11.92 -6.45
C ARG A 222 10.82 11.43 -7.08
N ILE A 223 9.85 11.01 -6.27
CA ILE A 223 8.53 10.59 -6.77
C ILE A 223 7.82 11.76 -7.46
N LYS A 224 7.78 12.93 -6.80
CA LYS A 224 7.16 14.14 -7.38
C LYS A 224 7.84 14.57 -8.68
N ALA A 225 9.18 14.55 -8.72
CA ALA A 225 9.92 14.86 -9.93
C ALA A 225 9.64 13.86 -11.07
N GLY A 226 9.54 12.57 -10.76
CA GLY A 226 9.19 11.54 -11.74
C GLY A 226 7.76 11.69 -12.27
N ILE A 227 6.80 12.03 -11.42
CA ILE A 227 5.42 12.34 -11.83
C ILE A 227 5.42 13.59 -12.75
N ALA A 228 6.11 14.65 -12.36
CA ALA A 228 6.21 15.89 -13.16
C ALA A 228 6.89 15.66 -14.53
N ALA A 229 7.78 14.67 -14.62
CA ALA A 229 8.42 14.24 -15.87
C ALA A 229 7.56 13.31 -16.74
N GLY A 230 6.28 13.12 -16.41
CA GLY A 230 5.35 12.30 -17.18
C GLY A 230 5.16 10.86 -16.66
N GLY A 231 5.68 10.55 -15.47
CA GLY A 231 5.61 9.21 -14.88
C GLY A 231 4.19 8.68 -14.61
N ASN A 232 3.16 9.55 -14.66
CA ASN A 232 1.75 9.14 -14.57
C ASN A 232 1.17 8.68 -15.91
N ALA A 233 1.85 8.99 -17.02
CA ALA A 233 1.37 8.69 -18.37
C ALA A 233 2.56 8.25 -19.25
N PRO A 234 3.13 7.05 -19.00
CA PRO A 234 4.26 6.56 -19.77
C PRO A 234 3.91 6.44 -21.25
N GLU A 235 4.84 6.88 -22.11
CA GLU A 235 4.68 6.79 -23.56
C GLU A 235 4.47 5.32 -23.97
N GLY A 236 3.43 5.05 -24.77
CA GLY A 236 3.07 3.70 -25.17
C GLY A 236 2.27 2.88 -24.12
N GLY A 237 1.98 3.47 -22.96
CA GLY A 237 1.26 2.83 -21.86
C GLY A 237 2.15 2.15 -20.84
N TRP A 238 1.53 1.51 -19.85
CA TRP A 238 2.22 0.79 -18.78
C TRP A 238 2.54 -0.67 -19.14
N PHE A 239 1.71 -1.27 -19.98
CA PHE A 239 1.86 -2.66 -20.38
C PHE A 239 2.77 -2.81 -21.60
N ASN A 240 3.62 -3.83 -21.57
CA ASN A 240 4.47 -4.23 -22.68
C ASN A 240 3.89 -5.44 -23.43
N SER A 241 4.59 -5.93 -24.44
CA SER A 241 4.14 -7.06 -25.27
C SER A 241 3.96 -8.40 -24.51
N GLU A 242 4.54 -8.53 -23.32
CA GLU A 242 4.48 -9.76 -22.50
C GLU A 242 3.35 -9.72 -21.49
N THR A 243 2.89 -8.51 -21.10
CA THR A 243 1.98 -8.28 -19.95
C THR A 243 0.66 -9.05 -20.11
N LYS A 244 0.00 -8.95 -21.27
CA LYS A 244 -1.30 -9.62 -21.47
C LYS A 244 -1.21 -11.13 -21.30
N ALA A 245 -0.22 -11.77 -21.94
CA ALA A 245 0.00 -13.22 -21.85
C ALA A 245 0.37 -13.66 -20.43
N ALA A 246 1.16 -12.85 -19.71
CA ALA A 246 1.54 -13.12 -18.33
C ALA A 246 0.34 -13.02 -17.38
N MET A 247 -0.53 -12.02 -17.55
CA MET A 247 -1.77 -11.86 -16.78
C MET A 247 -2.72 -13.05 -17.04
N GLU A 248 -2.95 -13.44 -18.30
CA GLU A 248 -3.77 -14.61 -18.66
C GLU A 248 -3.27 -15.90 -18.01
N LYS A 249 -1.95 -16.10 -18.00
CA LYS A 249 -1.33 -17.24 -17.34
C LYS A 249 -1.58 -17.22 -15.83
N MET A 250 -1.45 -16.07 -15.18
CA MET A 250 -1.70 -15.92 -13.76
C MET A 250 -3.17 -16.16 -13.41
N ILE A 251 -4.11 -15.59 -14.17
CA ILE A 251 -5.56 -15.76 -13.98
C ILE A 251 -5.98 -17.23 -14.14
N SER A 252 -5.37 -17.95 -15.10
CA SER A 252 -5.69 -19.37 -15.36
C SER A 252 -5.10 -20.34 -14.34
N GLY A 253 -4.36 -19.88 -13.35
CA GLY A 253 -3.67 -20.73 -12.36
C GLY A 253 -2.50 -21.54 -12.93
N ARG A 254 -2.04 -21.26 -14.15
CA ARG A 254 -0.89 -21.92 -14.79
C ARG A 254 0.45 -21.28 -14.44
N GLY A 255 0.44 -20.36 -13.48
CA GLY A 255 1.61 -19.55 -13.08
C GLY A 255 2.28 -19.99 -11.77
N GLU A 256 1.98 -21.21 -11.25
CA GLU A 256 2.69 -21.80 -10.11
C GLU A 256 4.00 -22.47 -10.52
#